data_966ce94114776a877e543fbb5726ff14
#
_entry.id   966ce94114776a877e543fbb5726ff14
#
_cell.length_a   1.000
_cell.length_b   1.000
_cell.length_c   1.000
_cell.angle_alpha   90.00
_cell.angle_beta   90.00
_cell.angle_gamma   90.00
#
_symmetry.space_group_name_H-M   'P 1'
#
loop_
_entity.id
_entity.type
_entity.pdbx_description
1 polymer ?
#
loop_
_entity_poly.entity_id
_entity_poly.type
_entity_poly.pdbx_seq_one_letter_code
_entity_poly.pdbx_strand_id
1 'polypeptide(L)'
;MNDRSDARAPRVLYCTDTYPPQVNGVSIVTALSVAGLQARGWECAVVAPRYPAVMPTGPIHKRDERIAMFEIASAAFPPYSDIRLAAPSYGIVADAVREFKPDIVHSATEFMIGRLGQIAAKRAGVVRLSSYHTDFSRYTEAYGMPWLRGSVSRYIARFHARSTRVYTPSEPARGDLNVLGVQDVEVWGRGVDIAAFHPSRRSQMLRAAYGVYNSIVLLHVGRLAAEKGVDKIVKAFLLARHSLPAGSIRLMIAGAGPEEKMLRELAGPDVLFLGVLDRARMLPRLYASADAFLFSSLTETLGLVVLEAMAAGLPVIATPAGGVADHLRDKENGIAVPPYDVERMASAIVALAMDADGRKRLAVGARQTAERLDWEAELDRLDESYRKVLAYRADSGERTADAKDIFDTHAAARAAS
;
A
#
# COMPACT_ATOMS: atom_id res chain seq x y z
N MET A 1 12.44 -3.13 -42.75
CA MET A 1 11.32 -2.18 -42.58
C MET A 1 10.21 -2.99 -41.94
N ASN A 2 10.11 -2.96 -40.61
CA ASN A 2 9.12 -3.71 -39.85
C ASN A 2 7.85 -2.88 -39.72
N ASP A 3 6.81 -3.42 -40.28
CA ASP A 3 5.44 -2.93 -40.22
C ASP A 3 4.91 -3.09 -38.77
N ARG A 4 5.10 -2.05 -37.94
CA ARG A 4 4.60 -1.97 -36.56
C ARG A 4 3.53 -0.88 -36.41
N SER A 5 2.89 -0.43 -37.51
CA SER A 5 2.07 0.79 -37.49
C SER A 5 0.58 0.59 -37.26
N ASP A 6 0.07 -0.64 -36.99
CA ASP A 6 -1.40 -0.84 -36.88
C ASP A 6 -1.88 -1.68 -35.69
N ALA A 7 -1.02 -1.91 -34.67
CA ALA A 7 -1.46 -2.58 -33.45
C ALA A 7 -2.14 -1.57 -32.51
N ARG A 8 -3.44 -1.75 -32.24
CA ARG A 8 -4.15 -0.93 -31.24
C ARG A 8 -3.41 -0.93 -29.89
N ALA A 9 -3.56 0.15 -29.12
CA ALA A 9 -3.04 0.22 -27.76
C ALA A 9 -3.57 -0.95 -26.92
N PRO A 10 -2.74 -1.58 -26.08
CA PRO A 10 -3.19 -2.63 -25.18
C PRO A 10 -4.12 -2.05 -24.11
N ARG A 11 -5.10 -2.85 -23.67
CA ARG A 11 -6.19 -2.42 -22.77
C ARG A 11 -6.19 -3.19 -21.48
N VAL A 12 -6.23 -2.48 -20.36
CA VAL A 12 -6.39 -3.09 -19.03
C VAL A 12 -7.59 -2.54 -18.28
N LEU A 13 -8.43 -3.45 -17.77
CA LEU A 13 -9.55 -3.12 -16.90
C LEU A 13 -9.20 -3.50 -15.46
N TYR A 14 -9.07 -2.50 -14.59
CA TYR A 14 -8.91 -2.72 -13.16
C TYR A 14 -10.27 -2.93 -12.48
N CYS A 15 -10.39 -3.97 -11.68
CA CYS A 15 -11.55 -4.29 -10.85
C CYS A 15 -11.13 -4.18 -9.38
N THR A 16 -11.67 -3.20 -8.65
CA THR A 16 -11.23 -2.89 -7.29
C THR A 16 -12.38 -2.47 -6.39
N ASP A 17 -12.37 -2.93 -5.14
CA ASP A 17 -13.35 -2.53 -4.11
C ASP A 17 -12.95 -1.22 -3.40
N THR A 18 -11.79 -0.63 -3.76
CA THR A 18 -11.32 0.65 -3.23
C THR A 18 -10.55 1.43 -4.30
N TYR A 19 -10.92 2.69 -4.51
CA TYR A 19 -10.31 3.60 -5.48
C TYR A 19 -10.46 5.06 -5.00
N PRO A 20 -9.66 6.03 -5.48
CA PRO A 20 -9.92 7.43 -5.11
C PRO A 20 -11.38 7.85 -5.38
N PRO A 21 -12.00 8.61 -4.47
CA PRO A 21 -11.42 9.43 -3.40
C PRO A 21 -11.11 8.72 -2.08
N GLN A 22 -11.36 7.43 -1.95
CA GLN A 22 -10.99 6.70 -0.73
C GLN A 22 -9.46 6.65 -0.60
N VAL A 23 -8.92 6.95 0.59
CA VAL A 23 -7.48 7.01 0.85
C VAL A 23 -7.04 5.81 1.67
N ASN A 24 -6.38 4.86 1.02
CA ASN A 24 -5.67 3.74 1.63
C ASN A 24 -4.57 3.24 0.68
N GLY A 25 -3.68 2.37 1.15
CA GLY A 25 -2.54 1.90 0.36
C GLY A 25 -2.94 1.27 -0.98
N VAL A 26 -3.99 0.43 -0.99
CA VAL A 26 -4.47 -0.25 -2.21
C VAL A 26 -5.01 0.75 -3.23
N SER A 27 -5.86 1.68 -2.78
CA SER A 27 -6.43 2.74 -3.62
C SER A 27 -5.32 3.58 -4.28
N ILE A 28 -4.30 3.97 -3.49
CA ILE A 28 -3.16 4.76 -3.97
C ILE A 28 -2.36 3.98 -5.01
N VAL A 29 -1.94 2.75 -4.70
CA VAL A 29 -1.14 1.92 -5.61
C VAL A 29 -1.92 1.63 -6.90
N THR A 30 -3.23 1.32 -6.80
CA THR A 30 -4.06 1.08 -7.99
C THR A 30 -4.15 2.33 -8.88
N ALA A 31 -4.36 3.51 -8.29
CA ALA A 31 -4.44 4.76 -9.06
C ALA A 31 -3.10 5.10 -9.73
N LEU A 32 -1.99 4.92 -9.03
CA LEU A 32 -0.63 5.11 -9.58
C LEU A 32 -0.34 4.12 -10.71
N SER A 33 -0.76 2.85 -10.57
CA SER A 33 -0.62 1.83 -11.61
C SER A 33 -1.38 2.21 -12.87
N VAL A 34 -2.63 2.64 -12.74
CA VAL A 34 -3.47 3.06 -13.86
C VAL A 34 -2.85 4.26 -14.58
N ALA A 35 -2.46 5.31 -13.85
CA ALA A 35 -1.82 6.50 -14.41
C ALA A 35 -0.47 6.17 -15.08
N GLY A 36 0.34 5.33 -14.45
CA GLY A 36 1.65 4.91 -14.97
C GLY A 36 1.55 4.05 -16.23
N LEU A 37 0.57 3.15 -16.31
CA LEU A 37 0.31 2.37 -17.53
C LEU A 37 -0.21 3.24 -18.66
N GLN A 38 -1.08 4.22 -18.38
CA GLN A 38 -1.50 5.20 -19.40
C GLN A 38 -0.31 5.99 -19.96
N ALA A 39 0.61 6.43 -19.11
CA ALA A 39 1.85 7.10 -19.55
C ALA A 39 2.72 6.20 -20.44
N ARG A 40 2.56 4.86 -20.36
CA ARG A 40 3.26 3.84 -21.16
C ARG A 40 2.44 3.33 -22.36
N GLY A 41 1.37 4.06 -22.70
CA GLY A 41 0.59 3.80 -23.92
C GLY A 41 -0.52 2.75 -23.74
N TRP A 42 -0.93 2.43 -22.52
CA TRP A 42 -2.11 1.59 -22.26
C TRP A 42 -3.39 2.41 -22.26
N GLU A 43 -4.45 1.86 -22.82
CA GLU A 43 -5.80 2.30 -22.48
C GLU A 43 -6.24 1.64 -21.18
N CYS A 44 -6.69 2.46 -20.22
CA CYS A 44 -7.06 1.98 -18.89
C CYS A 44 -8.51 2.31 -18.56
N ALA A 45 -9.20 1.36 -17.95
CA ALA A 45 -10.52 1.56 -17.36
C ALA A 45 -10.56 0.96 -15.95
N VAL A 46 -11.50 1.45 -15.11
CA VAL A 46 -11.64 1.02 -13.73
C VAL A 46 -13.09 0.73 -13.40
N VAL A 47 -13.35 -0.43 -12.78
CA VAL A 47 -14.59 -0.74 -12.09
C VAL A 47 -14.36 -0.53 -10.60
N ALA A 48 -15.12 0.36 -9.97
CA ALA A 48 -14.96 0.71 -8.57
C ALA A 48 -16.31 1.04 -7.88
N PRO A 49 -16.36 1.12 -6.56
CA PRO A 49 -17.54 1.60 -5.85
C PRO A 49 -17.86 3.04 -6.24
N ARG A 50 -19.16 3.38 -6.30
CA ARG A 50 -19.58 4.77 -6.39
C ARG A 50 -19.39 5.45 -5.04
N TYR A 51 -18.69 6.58 -5.03
CA TYR A 51 -18.48 7.38 -3.84
C TYR A 51 -19.41 8.60 -3.80
N PRO A 52 -19.85 9.07 -2.61
CA PRO A 52 -20.59 10.32 -2.49
C PRO A 52 -19.73 11.51 -2.95
N ALA A 53 -20.39 12.59 -3.38
CA ALA A 53 -19.69 13.78 -3.87
C ALA A 53 -18.79 14.45 -2.82
N VAL A 54 -19.13 14.26 -1.54
CA VAL A 54 -18.31 14.72 -0.39
C VAL A 54 -17.97 13.50 0.45
N MET A 55 -16.69 13.19 0.56
CA MET A 55 -16.19 12.16 1.48
C MET A 55 -15.86 12.78 2.83
N PRO A 56 -16.13 12.10 3.96
CA PRO A 56 -15.81 12.60 5.31
C PRO A 56 -14.30 12.82 5.55
N THR A 57 -13.45 12.22 4.75
CA THR A 57 -12.02 12.08 4.97
C THR A 57 -11.15 12.88 4.00
N GLY A 58 -11.36 14.20 3.93
CA GLY A 58 -10.39 15.13 3.34
C GLY A 58 -10.48 15.35 1.82
N PRO A 59 -9.56 16.16 1.26
CA PRO A 59 -9.61 16.59 -0.13
C PRO A 59 -9.47 15.42 -1.09
N ILE A 60 -10.38 15.38 -2.02
CA ILE A 60 -10.50 14.37 -3.08
C ILE A 60 -9.25 14.47 -3.97
N HIS A 61 -8.49 13.37 -4.10
CA HIS A 61 -7.64 13.22 -5.28
C HIS A 61 -8.55 13.32 -6.51
N LYS A 62 -8.35 14.34 -7.34
CA LYS A 62 -9.12 14.49 -8.57
C LYS A 62 -8.93 13.22 -9.38
N ARG A 63 -10.06 12.61 -9.74
CA ARG A 63 -10.07 11.50 -10.70
C ARG A 63 -9.52 12.05 -12.03
N ASP A 64 -8.66 11.28 -12.68
CA ASP A 64 -8.23 11.61 -14.04
C ASP A 64 -9.41 11.35 -14.98
N GLU A 65 -9.94 12.41 -15.59
CA GLU A 65 -11.09 12.36 -16.51
C GLU A 65 -10.82 11.52 -17.77
N ARG A 66 -9.55 11.21 -18.03
CA ARG A 66 -9.15 10.34 -19.15
C ARG A 66 -9.35 8.85 -18.89
N ILE A 67 -9.69 8.46 -17.65
CA ILE A 67 -9.91 7.06 -17.27
C ILE A 67 -11.40 6.74 -17.35
N ALA A 68 -11.75 5.74 -18.18
CA ALA A 68 -13.12 5.23 -18.25
C ALA A 68 -13.49 4.58 -16.91
N MET A 69 -14.56 5.08 -16.26
CA MET A 69 -15.02 4.61 -14.95
C MET A 69 -16.37 3.92 -15.06
N PHE A 70 -16.44 2.70 -14.52
CA PHE A 70 -17.67 1.95 -14.33
C PHE A 70 -17.98 1.85 -12.85
N GLU A 71 -18.97 2.59 -12.38
CA GLU A 71 -19.25 2.72 -10.96
C GLU A 71 -20.36 1.79 -10.49
N ILE A 72 -20.11 1.04 -9.41
CA ILE A 72 -21.08 0.17 -8.76
C ILE A 72 -21.66 0.88 -7.54
N ALA A 73 -23.00 0.84 -7.39
CA ALA A 73 -23.66 1.37 -6.21
C ALA A 73 -23.07 0.76 -4.93
N SER A 74 -22.84 1.59 -3.92
CA SER A 74 -22.18 1.19 -2.69
C SER A 74 -22.78 1.85 -1.47
N ALA A 75 -22.68 1.18 -0.32
CA ALA A 75 -23.08 1.69 0.99
C ALA A 75 -21.86 1.79 1.93
N ALA A 76 -21.91 2.68 2.91
CA ALA A 76 -20.90 2.74 3.95
C ALA A 76 -20.95 1.46 4.81
N PHE A 77 -19.79 0.95 5.19
CA PHE A 77 -19.70 -0.14 6.17
C PHE A 77 -19.86 0.44 7.58
N PRO A 78 -20.90 0.08 8.34
CA PRO A 78 -21.24 0.78 9.58
C PRO A 78 -20.12 0.90 10.63
N PRO A 79 -19.27 -0.12 10.85
CA PRO A 79 -18.12 0.01 11.76
C PRO A 79 -17.02 0.96 11.25
N TYR A 80 -16.95 1.19 9.92
CA TYR A 80 -15.94 2.01 9.26
C TYR A 80 -16.58 2.76 8.11
N SER A 81 -17.12 3.95 8.39
CA SER A 81 -17.85 4.77 7.41
C SER A 81 -17.08 5.10 6.13
N ASP A 82 -15.76 5.07 6.21
CA ASP A 82 -14.85 5.33 5.09
C ASP A 82 -14.72 4.13 4.14
N ILE A 83 -15.06 2.91 4.61
CA ILE A 83 -15.08 1.71 3.79
C ILE A 83 -16.44 1.62 3.09
N ARG A 84 -16.41 1.41 1.77
CA ARG A 84 -17.62 1.23 0.95
C ARG A 84 -17.76 -0.23 0.58
N LEU A 85 -18.95 -0.76 0.80
CA LEU A 85 -19.34 -2.09 0.32
C LEU A 85 -20.11 -1.93 -0.98
N ALA A 86 -19.57 -2.47 -2.05
CA ALA A 86 -20.20 -2.46 -3.36
C ALA A 86 -21.38 -3.46 -3.40
N ALA A 87 -22.47 -3.08 -4.07
CA ALA A 87 -23.55 -4.01 -4.35
C ALA A 87 -23.09 -5.12 -5.33
N PRO A 88 -23.61 -6.35 -5.22
CA PRO A 88 -23.24 -7.45 -6.12
C PRO A 88 -23.85 -7.23 -7.52
N SER A 89 -23.18 -6.44 -8.37
CA SER A 89 -23.68 -5.99 -9.67
C SER A 89 -22.85 -6.60 -10.81
N TYR A 90 -23.06 -7.90 -11.09
CA TYR A 90 -22.36 -8.60 -12.17
C TYR A 90 -22.60 -7.93 -13.53
N GLY A 91 -23.83 -7.42 -13.80
CA GLY A 91 -24.17 -6.76 -15.06
C GLY A 91 -23.21 -5.61 -15.41
N ILE A 92 -22.96 -4.70 -14.45
CA ILE A 92 -22.05 -3.55 -14.66
C ILE A 92 -20.62 -4.02 -15.00
N VAL A 93 -20.12 -5.04 -14.31
CA VAL A 93 -18.77 -5.59 -14.57
C VAL A 93 -18.71 -6.28 -15.94
N ALA A 94 -19.75 -7.03 -16.30
CA ALA A 94 -19.85 -7.68 -17.61
C ALA A 94 -19.97 -6.66 -18.76
N ASP A 95 -20.72 -5.58 -18.53
CA ASP A 95 -20.85 -4.47 -19.48
C ASP A 95 -19.51 -3.76 -19.66
N ALA A 96 -18.77 -3.50 -18.57
CA ALA A 96 -17.43 -2.93 -18.64
C ALA A 96 -16.48 -3.77 -19.49
N VAL A 97 -16.48 -5.10 -19.33
CA VAL A 97 -15.67 -6.01 -20.15
C VAL A 97 -16.12 -5.99 -21.62
N ARG A 98 -17.44 -5.98 -21.89
CA ARG A 98 -18.00 -5.99 -23.24
C ARG A 98 -17.74 -4.67 -23.99
N GLU A 99 -17.90 -3.53 -23.33
CA GLU A 99 -17.77 -2.20 -23.93
C GLU A 99 -16.31 -1.79 -24.08
N PHE A 100 -15.52 -1.97 -23.03
CA PHE A 100 -14.11 -1.58 -23.04
C PHE A 100 -13.22 -2.58 -23.81
N LYS A 101 -13.62 -3.87 -23.92
CA LYS A 101 -12.87 -4.94 -24.61
C LYS A 101 -11.41 -5.02 -24.14
N PRO A 102 -11.17 -5.25 -22.85
CA PRO A 102 -9.81 -5.30 -22.31
C PRO A 102 -9.04 -6.54 -22.82
N ASP A 103 -7.72 -6.43 -22.91
CA ASP A 103 -6.81 -7.56 -23.11
C ASP A 103 -6.49 -8.23 -21.77
N ILE A 104 -6.51 -7.43 -20.70
CA ILE A 104 -6.26 -7.86 -19.31
C ILE A 104 -7.37 -7.35 -18.40
N VAL A 105 -7.88 -8.20 -17.51
CA VAL A 105 -8.63 -7.81 -16.32
C VAL A 105 -7.75 -8.02 -15.10
N HIS A 106 -7.43 -6.93 -14.40
CA HIS A 106 -6.64 -6.95 -13.16
C HIS A 106 -7.54 -6.74 -11.95
N SER A 107 -7.70 -7.76 -11.13
CA SER A 107 -8.41 -7.68 -9.85
C SER A 107 -7.46 -7.19 -8.76
N ALA A 108 -7.55 -5.90 -8.40
CA ALA A 108 -6.67 -5.27 -7.42
C ALA A 108 -7.09 -5.51 -5.96
N THR A 109 -8.28 -6.10 -5.76
CA THR A 109 -8.80 -6.53 -4.45
C THR A 109 -9.49 -7.87 -4.56
N GLU A 110 -9.57 -8.61 -3.44
CA GLU A 110 -10.12 -9.97 -3.37
C GLU A 110 -11.63 -10.00 -3.09
N PHE A 111 -12.28 -8.85 -2.92
CA PHE A 111 -13.69 -8.75 -2.53
C PHE A 111 -14.65 -8.81 -3.73
N MET A 112 -15.79 -8.18 -3.59
CA MET A 112 -16.93 -8.31 -4.51
C MET A 112 -16.55 -7.93 -5.94
N ILE A 113 -16.00 -6.73 -6.15
CA ILE A 113 -15.71 -6.22 -7.50
C ILE A 113 -14.58 -7.01 -8.15
N GLY A 114 -13.48 -7.26 -7.41
CA GLY A 114 -12.38 -8.08 -7.94
C GLY A 114 -12.83 -9.49 -8.28
N ARG A 115 -13.68 -10.12 -7.47
CA ARG A 115 -14.25 -11.44 -7.74
C ARG A 115 -15.15 -11.45 -8.97
N LEU A 116 -16.02 -10.47 -9.13
CA LEU A 116 -16.87 -10.33 -10.32
C LEU A 116 -16.04 -10.07 -11.58
N GLY A 117 -14.96 -9.29 -11.48
CA GLY A 117 -13.98 -9.08 -12.55
C GLY A 117 -13.39 -10.38 -13.06
N GLN A 118 -12.92 -11.26 -12.16
CA GLN A 118 -12.42 -12.59 -12.55
C GLN A 118 -13.47 -13.46 -13.25
N ILE A 119 -14.72 -13.41 -12.79
CA ILE A 119 -15.83 -14.17 -13.40
C ILE A 119 -16.12 -13.63 -14.80
N ALA A 120 -16.22 -12.32 -14.97
CA ALA A 120 -16.48 -11.69 -16.25
C ALA A 120 -15.35 -11.94 -17.26
N ALA A 121 -14.09 -11.79 -16.82
CA ALA A 121 -12.92 -12.08 -17.64
C ALA A 121 -12.85 -13.54 -18.09
N LYS A 122 -13.13 -14.50 -17.19
CA LYS A 122 -13.20 -15.93 -17.54
C LYS A 122 -14.24 -16.18 -18.63
N ARG A 123 -15.44 -15.61 -18.50
CA ARG A 123 -16.53 -15.79 -19.48
C ARG A 123 -16.21 -15.15 -20.84
N ALA A 124 -15.48 -14.05 -20.84
CA ALA A 124 -15.05 -13.35 -22.06
C ALA A 124 -13.74 -13.91 -22.64
N GLY A 125 -13.11 -14.88 -22.01
CA GLY A 125 -11.83 -15.41 -22.45
C GLY A 125 -10.68 -14.39 -22.34
N VAL A 126 -10.72 -13.44 -21.40
CA VAL A 126 -9.72 -12.37 -21.17
C VAL A 126 -8.70 -12.82 -20.12
N VAL A 127 -7.44 -12.41 -20.27
CA VAL A 127 -6.38 -12.65 -19.27
C VAL A 127 -6.77 -12.11 -17.91
N ARG A 128 -6.54 -12.90 -16.86
CA ARG A 128 -6.86 -12.55 -15.47
C ARG A 128 -5.58 -12.38 -14.67
N LEU A 129 -5.38 -11.19 -14.16
CA LEU A 129 -4.32 -10.87 -13.20
C LEU A 129 -4.94 -10.49 -11.87
N SER A 130 -4.19 -10.61 -10.79
CA SER A 130 -4.63 -10.14 -9.47
C SER A 130 -3.49 -9.61 -8.63
N SER A 131 -3.81 -8.75 -7.67
CA SER A 131 -2.86 -8.25 -6.68
C SER A 131 -3.28 -8.64 -5.27
N TYR A 132 -2.31 -9.00 -4.45
CA TYR A 132 -2.44 -9.26 -3.02
C TYR A 132 -1.80 -8.12 -2.24
N HIS A 133 -2.60 -7.16 -1.80
CA HIS A 133 -2.14 -5.94 -1.12
C HIS A 133 -2.44 -5.94 0.37
N THR A 134 -3.25 -6.87 0.88
CA THR A 134 -3.69 -6.87 2.28
C THR A 134 -3.75 -8.27 2.83
N ASP A 135 -3.05 -8.51 3.95
CA ASP A 135 -3.12 -9.79 4.66
C ASP A 135 -4.36 -9.85 5.56
N PHE A 136 -5.50 -10.13 4.93
CA PHE A 136 -6.76 -10.28 5.65
C PHE A 136 -6.77 -11.47 6.62
N SER A 137 -5.91 -12.45 6.43
CA SER A 137 -5.80 -13.60 7.33
C SER A 137 -5.24 -13.19 8.69
N ARG A 138 -4.27 -12.28 8.73
CA ARG A 138 -3.74 -11.70 9.99
C ARG A 138 -4.70 -10.69 10.62
N TYR A 139 -5.53 -10.02 9.82
CA TYR A 139 -6.56 -9.12 10.38
C TYR A 139 -7.55 -9.88 11.24
N THR A 140 -7.87 -11.15 10.96
CA THR A 140 -8.76 -11.95 11.81
C THR A 140 -8.25 -12.07 13.25
N GLU A 141 -6.93 -12.12 13.45
CA GLU A 141 -6.31 -12.16 14.76
C GLU A 141 -6.42 -10.80 15.47
N ALA A 142 -6.10 -9.70 14.75
CA ALA A 142 -6.17 -8.34 15.28
C ALA A 142 -7.59 -7.95 15.73
N TYR A 143 -8.62 -8.52 15.08
CA TYR A 143 -10.03 -8.29 15.40
C TYR A 143 -10.65 -9.37 16.31
N GLY A 144 -9.84 -10.22 16.94
CA GLY A 144 -10.33 -11.23 17.90
C GLY A 144 -11.11 -12.40 17.29
N MET A 145 -10.92 -12.67 16.00
CA MET A 145 -11.59 -13.76 15.26
C MET A 145 -10.59 -14.78 14.68
N PRO A 146 -9.63 -15.33 15.46
CA PRO A 146 -8.57 -16.20 14.93
C PRO A 146 -9.12 -17.49 14.29
N TRP A 147 -10.30 -17.94 14.68
CA TRP A 147 -10.98 -19.12 14.12
C TRP A 147 -11.37 -18.95 12.64
N LEU A 148 -11.49 -17.72 12.14
CA LEU A 148 -11.77 -17.43 10.72
C LEU A 148 -10.52 -17.52 9.84
N ARG A 149 -9.31 -17.45 10.41
CA ARG A 149 -8.05 -17.38 9.67
C ARG A 149 -7.94 -18.44 8.57
N GLY A 150 -8.19 -19.70 8.90
CA GLY A 150 -8.11 -20.81 7.92
C GLY A 150 -9.12 -20.70 6.77
N SER A 151 -10.30 -20.15 7.03
CA SER A 151 -11.32 -19.96 5.99
C SER A 151 -10.98 -18.79 5.08
N VAL A 152 -10.49 -17.69 5.65
CA VAL A 152 -10.00 -16.51 4.91
C VAL A 152 -8.80 -16.90 4.05
N SER A 153 -7.80 -17.60 4.60
CA SER A 153 -6.63 -18.06 3.83
C SER A 153 -7.02 -18.95 2.65
N ARG A 154 -7.94 -19.89 2.85
CA ARG A 154 -8.45 -20.75 1.75
C ARG A 154 -9.19 -19.97 0.68
N TYR A 155 -9.93 -18.93 1.07
CA TYR A 155 -10.59 -18.04 0.12
C TYR A 155 -9.56 -17.26 -0.72
N ILE A 156 -8.56 -16.65 -0.08
CA ILE A 156 -7.47 -15.92 -0.72
C ILE A 156 -6.72 -16.83 -1.72
N ALA A 157 -6.30 -18.02 -1.27
CA ALA A 157 -5.65 -18.98 -2.13
C ALA A 157 -6.48 -19.32 -3.38
N ARG A 158 -7.78 -19.63 -3.20
CA ARG A 158 -8.69 -19.94 -4.30
C ARG A 158 -8.95 -18.74 -5.22
N PHE A 159 -8.92 -17.53 -4.69
CA PHE A 159 -9.08 -16.32 -5.48
C PHE A 159 -7.88 -16.14 -6.41
N HIS A 160 -6.67 -16.14 -5.85
CA HIS A 160 -5.43 -15.89 -6.61
C HIS A 160 -5.07 -17.03 -7.56
N ALA A 161 -5.33 -18.28 -7.20
CA ALA A 161 -5.12 -19.46 -8.07
C ALA A 161 -5.92 -19.43 -9.40
N ARG A 162 -6.83 -18.48 -9.58
CA ARG A 162 -7.58 -18.27 -10.83
C ARG A 162 -6.92 -17.27 -11.76
N SER A 163 -5.89 -16.61 -11.33
CA SER A 163 -5.15 -15.59 -12.09
C SER A 163 -3.97 -16.23 -12.82
N THR A 164 -3.67 -15.73 -14.00
CA THR A 164 -2.49 -16.12 -14.79
C THR A 164 -1.21 -15.70 -14.08
N ARG A 165 -1.25 -14.53 -13.41
CA ARG A 165 -0.17 -14.02 -12.57
C ARG A 165 -0.73 -13.26 -11.38
N VAL A 166 -0.04 -13.34 -10.26
CA VAL A 166 -0.38 -12.62 -9.02
C VAL A 166 0.75 -11.65 -8.68
N TYR A 167 0.40 -10.42 -8.31
CA TYR A 167 1.35 -9.41 -7.87
C TYR A 167 1.23 -9.20 -6.37
N THR A 168 2.37 -9.04 -5.70
CA THR A 168 2.42 -8.72 -4.27
C THR A 168 3.58 -7.80 -3.96
N PRO A 169 3.45 -6.88 -2.98
CA PRO A 169 4.45 -5.84 -2.80
C PRO A 169 5.67 -6.25 -1.97
N SER A 170 5.77 -7.49 -1.48
CA SER A 170 6.87 -7.90 -0.61
C SER A 170 7.22 -9.39 -0.70
N GLU A 171 8.47 -9.73 -0.37
CA GLU A 171 8.91 -11.13 -0.28
C GLU A 171 8.17 -11.93 0.81
N PRO A 172 7.93 -11.38 2.02
CA PRO A 172 7.10 -12.06 3.00
C PRO A 172 5.70 -12.39 2.49
N ALA A 173 5.03 -11.44 1.81
CA ALA A 173 3.70 -11.68 1.25
C ALA A 173 3.72 -12.72 0.13
N ARG A 174 4.80 -12.76 -0.69
CA ARG A 174 5.01 -13.84 -1.68
C ARG A 174 5.17 -15.19 -0.99
N GLY A 175 5.96 -15.24 0.08
CA GLY A 175 6.14 -16.44 0.90
C GLY A 175 4.82 -16.95 1.46
N ASP A 176 4.00 -16.07 2.02
CA ASP A 176 2.68 -16.41 2.57
C ASP A 176 1.76 -17.00 1.48
N LEU A 177 1.71 -16.40 0.30
CA LEU A 177 0.94 -16.92 -0.84
C LEU A 177 1.45 -18.28 -1.33
N ASN A 178 2.76 -18.46 -1.41
CA ASN A 178 3.37 -19.73 -1.82
C ASN A 178 3.03 -20.87 -0.84
N VAL A 179 3.04 -20.58 0.48
CA VAL A 179 2.60 -21.55 1.52
C VAL A 179 1.13 -21.92 1.33
N LEU A 180 0.30 -21.03 0.83
CA LEU A 180 -1.10 -21.29 0.50
C LEU A 180 -1.28 -22.00 -0.86
N GLY A 181 -0.19 -22.34 -1.56
CA GLY A 181 -0.21 -23.05 -2.84
C GLY A 181 -0.51 -22.17 -4.05
N VAL A 182 -0.42 -20.85 -3.93
CA VAL A 182 -0.55 -19.92 -5.06
C VAL A 182 0.75 -19.91 -5.85
N GLN A 183 0.65 -20.16 -7.17
CA GLN A 183 1.77 -20.15 -8.10
C GLN A 183 1.89 -18.81 -8.81
N ASP A 184 3.01 -18.57 -9.51
CA ASP A 184 3.26 -17.39 -10.36
C ASP A 184 3.06 -16.06 -9.65
N VAL A 185 3.63 -15.97 -8.45
CA VAL A 185 3.60 -14.75 -7.63
C VAL A 185 4.84 -13.90 -7.92
N GLU A 186 4.62 -12.74 -8.51
CA GLU A 186 5.65 -11.74 -8.81
C GLU A 186 5.65 -10.65 -7.73
N VAL A 187 6.83 -10.31 -7.23
CA VAL A 187 6.96 -9.17 -6.30
C VAL A 187 7.04 -7.89 -7.10
N TRP A 188 6.05 -7.01 -6.89
CA TRP A 188 5.90 -5.74 -7.57
C TRP A 188 5.18 -4.70 -6.69
N GLY A 189 5.45 -3.41 -6.93
CA GLY A 189 4.75 -2.32 -6.27
C GLY A 189 5.49 -1.78 -5.04
N ARG A 190 6.81 -1.94 -4.97
CA ARG A 190 7.67 -1.44 -3.89
C ARG A 190 8.08 0.03 -4.06
N GLY A 191 7.43 0.77 -4.95
CA GLY A 191 7.82 2.12 -5.29
C GLY A 191 7.37 3.18 -4.28
N VAL A 192 8.16 4.25 -4.21
CA VAL A 192 7.82 5.49 -3.52
C VAL A 192 8.15 6.69 -4.40
N ASP A 193 7.31 7.73 -4.33
CA ASP A 193 7.57 9.00 -5.04
C ASP A 193 8.65 9.80 -4.30
N ILE A 194 9.91 9.56 -4.68
CA ILE A 194 11.09 10.21 -4.08
C ILE A 194 11.20 11.70 -4.39
N ALA A 195 10.49 12.19 -5.40
CA ALA A 195 10.43 13.62 -5.74
C ALA A 195 9.39 14.36 -4.89
N ALA A 196 8.22 13.74 -4.67
CA ALA A 196 7.20 14.29 -3.78
C ALA A 196 7.67 14.25 -2.32
N PHE A 197 8.16 13.09 -1.85
CA PHE A 197 8.66 12.91 -0.49
C PHE A 197 10.18 13.16 -0.45
N HIS A 198 10.57 14.43 -0.24
CA HIS A 198 11.98 14.83 -0.31
C HIS A 198 12.36 15.69 0.90
N PRO A 199 13.58 15.53 1.49
CA PRO A 199 14.04 16.30 2.65
C PRO A 199 14.01 17.81 2.45
N SER A 200 14.18 18.31 1.21
CA SER A 200 14.15 19.75 0.89
C SER A 200 12.80 20.41 1.14
N ARG A 201 11.75 19.64 1.36
CA ARG A 201 10.42 20.16 1.72
C ARG A 201 10.27 20.51 3.21
N ARG A 202 11.34 20.39 4.00
CA ARG A 202 11.35 20.77 5.42
C ARG A 202 10.96 22.24 5.60
N SER A 203 10.00 22.49 6.47
CA SER A 203 9.40 23.80 6.67
C SER A 203 9.46 24.22 8.15
N GLN A 204 10.28 25.21 8.44
CA GLN A 204 10.35 25.81 9.79
C GLN A 204 9.05 26.54 10.14
N MET A 205 8.38 27.12 9.13
CA MET A 205 7.07 27.76 9.32
C MET A 205 6.02 26.73 9.78
N LEU A 206 6.01 25.50 9.18
CA LEU A 206 5.13 24.43 9.60
C LEU A 206 5.43 23.99 11.04
N ARG A 207 6.72 23.85 11.39
CA ARG A 207 7.13 23.52 12.77
C ARG A 207 6.70 24.57 13.78
N ALA A 208 6.82 25.85 13.42
CA ALA A 208 6.37 26.96 14.26
C ALA A 208 4.84 26.99 14.42
N ALA A 209 4.09 26.76 13.32
CA ALA A 209 2.63 26.72 13.34
C ALA A 209 2.06 25.63 14.26
N TYR A 210 2.77 24.50 14.38
CA TYR A 210 2.40 23.42 15.31
C TYR A 210 3.07 23.54 16.70
N GLY A 211 3.82 24.61 16.97
CA GLY A 211 4.48 24.81 18.27
C GLY A 211 5.61 23.82 18.58
N VAL A 212 6.24 23.24 17.55
CA VAL A 212 7.28 22.21 17.69
C VAL A 212 8.65 22.66 17.17
N TYR A 213 8.87 23.97 17.05
CA TYR A 213 10.08 24.54 16.44
C TYR A 213 11.38 24.05 17.10
N ASN A 214 11.42 24.01 18.44
CA ASN A 214 12.60 23.66 19.24
C ASN A 214 12.60 22.19 19.72
N SER A 215 11.63 21.38 19.31
CA SER A 215 11.51 19.99 19.76
C SER A 215 12.01 19.03 18.68
N ILE A 216 12.44 17.84 19.06
CA ILE A 216 12.58 16.72 18.16
C ILE A 216 11.17 16.17 17.88
N VAL A 217 10.79 16.15 16.62
CA VAL A 217 9.46 15.76 16.17
C VAL A 217 9.46 14.31 15.73
N LEU A 218 8.73 13.48 16.46
CA LEU A 218 8.41 12.11 16.09
C LEU A 218 7.09 12.14 15.32
N LEU A 219 7.01 11.39 14.21
CA LEU A 219 5.83 11.37 13.35
C LEU A 219 5.28 9.96 13.22
N HIS A 220 3.97 9.83 13.31
CA HIS A 220 3.22 8.66 12.84
C HIS A 220 2.20 9.09 11.79
N VAL A 221 2.08 8.34 10.71
CA VAL A 221 1.06 8.54 9.66
C VAL A 221 0.37 7.22 9.39
N GLY A 222 -0.96 7.20 9.49
CA GLY A 222 -1.72 5.99 9.23
C GLY A 222 -3.14 6.03 9.77
N ARG A 223 -3.91 5.00 9.46
CA ARG A 223 -5.25 4.81 10.03
C ARG A 223 -5.13 4.51 11.53
N LEU A 224 -5.98 5.12 12.36
CA LEU A 224 -6.01 4.91 13.81
C LEU A 224 -6.92 3.71 14.13
N ALA A 225 -6.37 2.50 13.95
CA ALA A 225 -7.09 1.24 14.12
C ALA A 225 -6.19 0.21 14.83
N ALA A 226 -6.82 -0.80 15.45
CA ALA A 226 -6.16 -1.76 16.34
C ALA A 226 -4.96 -2.47 15.71
N GLU A 227 -5.07 -2.86 14.43
CA GLU A 227 -4.00 -3.53 13.70
C GLU A 227 -2.78 -2.64 13.42
N LYS A 228 -2.89 -1.32 13.60
CA LYS A 228 -1.77 -0.36 13.45
C LYS A 228 -0.96 -0.16 14.73
N GLY A 229 -1.51 -0.57 15.89
CA GLY A 229 -0.80 -0.54 17.17
C GLY A 229 -0.37 0.86 17.61
N VAL A 230 -1.14 1.90 17.26
CA VAL A 230 -0.79 3.31 17.57
C VAL A 230 -0.75 3.56 19.08
N ASP A 231 -1.52 2.80 19.86
CA ASP A 231 -1.47 2.83 21.33
C ASP A 231 -0.08 2.47 21.87
N LYS A 232 0.65 1.55 21.21
CA LYS A 232 2.02 1.18 21.58
C LYS A 232 2.99 2.32 21.32
N ILE A 233 2.80 3.05 20.20
CA ILE A 233 3.58 4.24 19.86
C ILE A 233 3.37 5.33 20.92
N VAL A 234 2.11 5.61 21.28
CA VAL A 234 1.78 6.62 22.30
C VAL A 234 2.37 6.24 23.66
N LYS A 235 2.23 4.98 24.08
CA LYS A 235 2.81 4.47 25.33
C LYS A 235 4.34 4.59 25.35
N ALA A 236 5.00 4.20 24.26
CA ALA A 236 6.46 4.30 24.13
C ALA A 236 6.92 5.77 24.16
N PHE A 237 6.21 6.66 23.49
CA PHE A 237 6.48 8.09 23.53
C PHE A 237 6.35 8.67 24.94
N LEU A 238 5.27 8.34 25.66
CA LEU A 238 5.06 8.80 27.05
C LEU A 238 6.16 8.29 27.97
N LEU A 239 6.58 7.04 27.81
CA LEU A 239 7.70 6.47 28.58
C LEU A 239 9.02 7.19 28.27
N ALA A 240 9.35 7.40 27.00
CA ALA A 240 10.55 8.12 26.58
C ALA A 240 10.59 9.57 27.09
N ARG A 241 9.45 10.23 27.08
CA ARG A 241 9.30 11.61 27.54
C ARG A 241 9.72 11.81 29.02
N HIS A 242 9.51 10.81 29.89
CA HIS A 242 9.92 10.88 31.29
C HIS A 242 11.45 10.87 31.46
N SER A 243 12.19 10.37 30.49
CA SER A 243 13.66 10.27 30.52
C SER A 243 14.35 11.47 29.84
N LEU A 244 13.58 12.41 29.28
CA LEU A 244 14.09 13.55 28.51
C LEU A 244 13.61 14.88 29.07
N PRO A 245 14.30 16.00 28.81
CA PRO A 245 13.85 17.32 29.22
C PRO A 245 12.43 17.63 28.70
N ALA A 246 11.62 18.32 29.52
CA ALA A 246 10.25 18.66 29.15
C ALA A 246 10.22 19.47 27.84
N GLY A 247 9.35 19.08 26.92
CA GLY A 247 9.20 19.71 25.60
C GLY A 247 10.31 19.42 24.58
N SER A 248 11.35 18.64 24.94
CA SER A 248 12.44 18.29 24.00
C SER A 248 11.99 17.37 22.88
N ILE A 249 10.97 16.55 23.12
CA ILE A 249 10.33 15.69 22.09
C ILE A 249 8.84 15.99 21.97
N ARG A 250 8.31 15.84 20.77
CA ARG A 250 6.88 15.95 20.43
C ARG A 250 6.48 14.82 19.52
N LEU A 251 5.27 14.28 19.68
CA LEU A 251 4.70 13.29 18.80
C LEU A 251 3.57 13.90 17.96
N MET A 252 3.68 13.80 16.65
CA MET A 252 2.64 14.18 15.70
C MET A 252 2.01 12.93 15.10
N ILE A 253 0.68 12.85 15.13
CA ILE A 253 -0.10 11.72 14.60
C ILE A 253 -1.01 12.27 13.50
N ALA A 254 -0.79 11.85 12.25
CA ALA A 254 -1.62 12.18 11.11
C ALA A 254 -2.43 10.97 10.67
N GLY A 255 -3.73 11.14 10.60
CA GLY A 255 -4.71 10.11 10.26
C GLY A 255 -5.95 10.20 11.13
N ALA A 256 -6.91 9.33 10.84
CA ALA A 256 -8.14 9.17 11.62
C ALA A 256 -8.50 7.68 11.71
N GLY A 257 -9.40 7.33 12.60
CA GLY A 257 -9.86 5.95 12.73
C GLY A 257 -10.63 5.69 14.03
N PRO A 258 -11.14 4.47 14.19
CA PRO A 258 -12.01 4.12 15.32
C PRO A 258 -11.33 4.24 16.67
N GLU A 259 -10.00 4.14 16.75
CA GLU A 259 -9.27 4.25 18.02
C GLU A 259 -8.92 5.70 18.41
N GLU A 260 -9.24 6.71 17.59
CA GLU A 260 -8.83 8.09 17.83
C GLU A 260 -9.27 8.59 19.22
N LYS A 261 -10.48 8.29 19.65
CA LYS A 261 -10.98 8.71 20.98
C LYS A 261 -10.12 8.13 22.11
N MET A 262 -9.89 6.82 22.07
CA MET A 262 -9.06 6.11 23.07
C MET A 262 -7.62 6.65 23.07
N LEU A 263 -7.05 6.89 21.89
CA LEU A 263 -5.69 7.41 21.75
C LEU A 263 -5.57 8.84 22.31
N ARG A 264 -6.58 9.70 22.13
CA ARG A 264 -6.61 11.05 22.71
C ARG A 264 -6.73 11.01 24.22
N GLU A 265 -7.50 10.07 24.78
CA GLU A 265 -7.61 9.86 26.24
C GLU A 265 -6.28 9.35 26.85
N LEU A 266 -5.54 8.53 26.11
CA LEU A 266 -4.22 8.01 26.52
C LEU A 266 -3.14 9.08 26.40
N ALA A 267 -3.22 9.97 25.43
CA ALA A 267 -2.18 10.92 25.07
C ALA A 267 -2.07 12.07 26.06
N GLY A 268 -0.84 12.55 26.28
CA GLY A 268 -0.55 13.77 27.02
C GLY A 268 -0.48 15.02 26.10
N PRO A 269 -0.17 16.19 26.65
CA PRO A 269 -0.18 17.47 25.93
C PRO A 269 0.92 17.57 24.85
N ASP A 270 1.91 16.69 24.88
CA ASP A 270 3.02 16.66 23.91
C ASP A 270 2.72 15.80 22.67
N VAL A 271 1.48 15.27 22.56
CA VAL A 271 0.98 14.50 21.39
C VAL A 271 -0.03 15.35 20.63
N LEU A 272 0.25 15.60 19.34
CA LEU A 272 -0.60 16.39 18.46
C LEU A 272 -1.30 15.47 17.45
N PHE A 273 -2.62 15.48 17.46
CA PHE A 273 -3.44 14.76 16.47
C PHE A 273 -3.84 15.74 15.36
N LEU A 274 -3.40 15.45 14.14
CA LEU A 274 -3.53 16.34 12.98
C LEU A 274 -4.74 15.99 12.09
N GLY A 275 -5.43 14.86 12.38
CA GLY A 275 -6.49 14.37 11.52
C GLY A 275 -5.96 13.90 10.15
N VAL A 276 -6.87 13.77 9.20
CA VAL A 276 -6.53 13.38 7.82
C VAL A 276 -5.97 14.59 7.07
N LEU A 277 -4.81 14.43 6.46
CA LEU A 277 -4.10 15.47 5.74
C LEU A 277 -4.09 15.19 4.23
N ASP A 278 -4.03 16.27 3.44
CA ASP A 278 -3.84 16.19 1.98
C ASP A 278 -2.51 15.50 1.65
N ARG A 279 -2.61 14.35 0.94
CA ARG A 279 -1.46 13.53 0.59
C ARG A 279 -0.49 14.24 -0.36
N ALA A 280 -1.01 15.01 -1.30
CA ALA A 280 -0.17 15.65 -2.32
C ALA A 280 0.52 16.92 -1.82
N ARG A 281 -0.15 17.67 -0.92
CA ARG A 281 0.30 19.01 -0.50
C ARG A 281 0.89 19.04 0.90
N MET A 282 0.23 18.35 1.85
CA MET A 282 0.57 18.49 3.26
C MET A 282 1.49 17.36 3.76
N LEU A 283 1.21 16.10 3.40
CA LEU A 283 2.02 14.98 3.90
C LEU A 283 3.50 15.07 3.53
N PRO A 284 3.92 15.41 2.30
CA PRO A 284 5.34 15.53 1.98
C PRO A 284 6.08 16.58 2.83
N ARG A 285 5.42 17.69 3.12
CA ARG A 285 5.97 18.74 4.00
C ARG A 285 6.02 18.32 5.46
N LEU A 286 4.99 17.56 5.91
CA LEU A 286 4.94 17.03 7.27
C LEU A 286 6.06 16.03 7.51
N TYR A 287 6.22 15.04 6.63
CA TYR A 287 7.32 14.07 6.72
C TYR A 287 8.67 14.79 6.76
N ALA A 288 8.95 15.66 5.80
CA ALA A 288 10.22 16.39 5.75
C ALA A 288 10.46 17.29 6.97
N SER A 289 9.40 17.70 7.68
CA SER A 289 9.48 18.56 8.86
C SER A 289 9.58 17.83 10.19
N ALA A 290 9.47 16.50 10.17
CA ALA A 290 9.76 15.65 11.33
C ALA A 290 11.25 15.30 11.44
N ASP A 291 11.62 14.59 12.50
CA ASP A 291 13.00 14.18 12.79
C ASP A 291 13.16 12.65 12.92
N ALA A 292 12.05 11.91 13.11
CA ALA A 292 11.98 10.45 13.02
C ALA A 292 10.54 10.00 12.76
N PHE A 293 10.41 8.78 12.25
CA PHE A 293 9.12 8.13 11.98
C PHE A 293 8.92 6.93 12.90
N LEU A 294 7.75 6.84 13.55
CA LEU A 294 7.38 5.73 14.43
C LEU A 294 6.32 4.85 13.78
N PHE A 295 6.54 3.53 13.80
CA PHE A 295 5.62 2.58 13.20
C PHE A 295 5.58 1.24 13.95
N SER A 296 4.38 0.69 14.18
CA SER A 296 4.19 -0.51 15.02
C SER A 296 3.26 -1.57 14.41
N SER A 297 2.74 -1.33 13.19
CA SER A 297 1.88 -2.31 12.51
C SER A 297 2.64 -3.58 12.15
N LEU A 298 2.04 -4.73 12.41
CA LEU A 298 2.59 -6.06 12.07
C LEU A 298 1.98 -6.66 10.80
N THR A 299 0.98 -6.01 10.21
CA THR A 299 0.14 -6.56 9.14
C THR A 299 0.34 -5.90 7.78
N GLU A 300 1.40 -5.11 7.64
CA GLU A 300 1.68 -4.41 6.39
C GLU A 300 2.22 -5.36 5.32
N THR A 301 1.64 -5.33 4.15
CA THR A 301 2.19 -6.03 2.98
C THR A 301 3.32 -5.26 2.31
N LEU A 302 3.30 -3.92 2.37
CA LEU A 302 4.37 -3.05 1.86
C LEU A 302 4.93 -2.11 2.95
N GLY A 303 4.05 -1.41 3.68
CA GLY A 303 4.44 -0.32 4.56
C GLY A 303 4.76 0.97 3.80
N LEU A 304 3.90 1.37 2.85
CA LEU A 304 4.11 2.56 2.01
C LEU A 304 4.46 3.82 2.81
N VAL A 305 3.83 4.04 3.97
CA VAL A 305 4.11 5.19 4.84
C VAL A 305 5.53 5.16 5.43
N VAL A 306 6.12 3.96 5.59
CA VAL A 306 7.52 3.80 6.00
C VAL A 306 8.45 4.20 4.86
N LEU A 307 8.15 3.81 3.62
CA LEU A 307 8.91 4.22 2.45
C LEU A 307 8.83 5.74 2.21
N GLU A 308 7.66 6.34 2.43
CA GLU A 308 7.48 7.80 2.37
C GLU A 308 8.33 8.54 3.41
N ALA A 309 8.38 7.99 4.63
CA ALA A 309 9.24 8.52 5.69
C ALA A 309 10.73 8.42 5.30
N MET A 310 11.16 7.26 4.81
CA MET A 310 12.53 7.06 4.33
C MET A 310 12.87 7.98 3.16
N ALA A 311 11.96 8.16 2.20
CA ALA A 311 12.13 9.08 1.08
C ALA A 311 12.27 10.54 1.53
N ALA A 312 11.55 10.94 2.58
CA ALA A 312 11.69 12.24 3.21
C ALA A 312 12.94 12.37 4.11
N GLY A 313 13.80 11.34 4.18
CA GLY A 313 15.03 11.33 4.98
C GLY A 313 14.77 11.16 6.47
N LEU A 314 13.70 10.47 6.87
CA LEU A 314 13.43 10.18 8.28
C LEU A 314 14.00 8.80 8.67
N PRO A 315 14.82 8.71 9.73
CA PRO A 315 15.11 7.44 10.36
C PRO A 315 13.81 6.84 10.92
N VAL A 316 13.65 5.52 10.75
CA VAL A 316 12.43 4.80 11.13
C VAL A 316 12.69 4.00 12.40
N ILE A 317 11.80 4.11 13.40
CA ILE A 317 11.74 3.20 14.54
C ILE A 317 10.51 2.31 14.34
N ALA A 318 10.72 1.04 14.05
CA ALA A 318 9.61 0.14 13.75
C ALA A 318 9.94 -1.33 14.05
N THR A 319 8.89 -2.16 14.10
CA THR A 319 9.04 -3.61 14.08
C THR A 319 9.23 -4.07 12.62
N PRO A 320 10.30 -4.82 12.30
CA PRO A 320 10.52 -5.38 10.96
C PRO A 320 9.60 -6.58 10.70
N ALA A 321 8.31 -6.30 10.47
CA ALA A 321 7.28 -7.29 10.20
C ALA A 321 6.61 -7.02 8.84
N GLY A 322 6.14 -8.09 8.18
CA GLY A 322 5.54 -8.00 6.86
C GLY A 322 6.46 -7.28 5.87
N GLY A 323 5.91 -6.41 5.03
CA GLY A 323 6.68 -5.65 4.03
C GLY A 323 7.71 -4.68 4.62
N VAL A 324 7.54 -4.25 5.87
CA VAL A 324 8.54 -3.40 6.54
C VAL A 324 9.88 -4.12 6.70
N ALA A 325 9.87 -5.45 6.86
CA ALA A 325 11.08 -6.26 6.95
C ALA A 325 11.94 -6.22 5.68
N ASP A 326 11.34 -5.94 4.52
CA ASP A 326 12.08 -5.81 3.26
C ASP A 326 12.91 -4.52 3.20
N HIS A 327 12.55 -3.50 3.96
CA HIS A 327 13.11 -2.15 3.84
C HIS A 327 13.90 -1.71 5.07
N LEU A 328 13.44 -2.05 6.28
CA LEU A 328 14.10 -1.65 7.52
C LEU A 328 15.37 -2.48 7.78
N ARG A 329 16.48 -1.79 7.91
CA ARG A 329 17.80 -2.35 8.29
C ARG A 329 18.24 -1.68 9.58
N ASP A 330 18.37 -2.50 10.65
CA ASP A 330 18.73 -2.00 11.98
C ASP A 330 20.08 -1.28 11.95
N LYS A 331 20.14 -0.09 12.54
CA LYS A 331 21.31 0.80 12.63
C LYS A 331 21.85 1.34 11.29
N GLU A 332 21.21 1.02 10.16
CA GLU A 332 21.58 1.55 8.84
C GLU A 332 20.61 2.64 8.38
N ASN A 333 19.30 2.38 8.43
CA ASN A 333 18.27 3.31 7.98
C ASN A 333 17.17 3.54 9.03
N GLY A 334 17.30 2.91 10.20
CA GLY A 334 16.38 3.02 11.32
C GLY A 334 16.82 2.15 12.49
N ILE A 335 15.91 1.98 13.45
CA ILE A 335 16.08 1.16 14.63
C ILE A 335 14.98 0.10 14.65
N ALA A 336 15.37 -1.16 14.57
CA ALA A 336 14.46 -2.29 14.66
C ALA A 336 14.07 -2.57 16.12
N VAL A 337 12.77 -2.71 16.38
CA VAL A 337 12.25 -3.04 17.71
C VAL A 337 11.42 -4.32 17.65
N PRO A 338 11.43 -5.16 18.71
CA PRO A 338 10.59 -6.35 18.76
C PRO A 338 9.09 -6.00 18.70
N PRO A 339 8.22 -6.93 18.25
CA PRO A 339 6.78 -6.73 18.26
C PRO A 339 6.26 -6.40 19.66
N TYR A 340 5.45 -5.34 19.75
CA TYR A 340 4.77 -4.90 20.99
C TYR A 340 5.68 -4.52 22.17
N ASP A 341 6.99 -4.42 21.97
CA ASP A 341 7.96 -4.04 23.00
C ASP A 341 8.00 -2.51 23.14
N VAL A 342 7.14 -2.00 24.02
CA VAL A 342 6.98 -0.57 24.32
C VAL A 342 8.26 0.02 24.93
N GLU A 343 8.94 -0.72 25.81
CA GLU A 343 10.15 -0.31 26.49
C GLU A 343 11.34 -0.18 25.52
N ARG A 344 11.47 -1.12 24.59
CA ARG A 344 12.50 -1.06 23.54
C ARG A 344 12.25 0.09 22.58
N MET A 345 10.99 0.32 22.21
CA MET A 345 10.63 1.48 21.37
C MET A 345 10.92 2.79 22.12
N ALA A 346 10.59 2.89 23.40
CA ALA A 346 10.89 4.06 24.21
C ALA A 346 12.41 4.31 24.31
N SER A 347 13.19 3.26 24.56
CA SER A 347 14.66 3.34 24.59
C SER A 347 15.24 3.79 23.26
N ALA A 348 14.69 3.31 22.13
CA ALA A 348 15.08 3.74 20.78
C ALA A 348 14.75 5.21 20.53
N ILE A 349 13.60 5.70 21.01
CA ILE A 349 13.24 7.12 20.94
C ILE A 349 14.24 7.97 21.72
N VAL A 350 14.58 7.58 22.96
CA VAL A 350 15.55 8.31 23.80
C VAL A 350 16.92 8.35 23.13
N ALA A 351 17.43 7.20 22.67
CA ALA A 351 18.73 7.09 22.02
C ALA A 351 18.79 8.01 20.77
N LEU A 352 17.76 7.97 19.93
CA LEU A 352 17.69 8.79 18.74
C LEU A 352 17.55 10.30 19.08
N ALA A 353 16.85 10.65 20.15
CA ALA A 353 16.73 12.03 20.58
C ALA A 353 18.07 12.60 21.08
N MET A 354 18.87 11.79 21.76
CA MET A 354 20.15 12.22 22.37
C MET A 354 21.33 12.18 21.40
N ASP A 355 21.29 11.36 20.35
CA ASP A 355 22.38 11.20 19.35
C ASP A 355 22.02 11.91 18.03
N ALA A 356 22.37 13.20 17.92
CA ALA A 356 22.12 13.99 16.72
C ALA A 356 22.88 13.49 15.49
N ASP A 357 24.10 12.99 15.67
CA ASP A 357 24.91 12.48 14.55
C ASP A 357 24.47 11.09 14.11
N GLY A 358 24.08 10.21 15.05
CA GLY A 358 23.43 8.95 14.75
C GLY A 358 22.13 9.15 13.98
N ARG A 359 21.31 10.11 14.42
CA ARG A 359 20.08 10.47 13.71
C ARG A 359 20.34 10.91 12.26
N LYS A 360 21.38 11.72 12.01
CA LYS A 360 21.77 12.12 10.65
C LYS A 360 22.25 10.94 9.82
N ARG A 361 23.07 10.04 10.38
CA ARG A 361 23.54 8.83 9.66
C ARG A 361 22.36 7.96 9.25
N LEU A 362 21.42 7.70 10.15
CA LEU A 362 20.23 6.90 9.85
C LEU A 362 19.33 7.58 8.80
N ALA A 363 19.22 8.92 8.84
CA ALA A 363 18.47 9.70 7.86
C ALA A 363 19.03 9.54 6.43
N VAL A 364 20.36 9.56 6.29
CA VAL A 364 21.03 9.31 5.00
C VAL A 364 20.75 7.88 4.52
N GLY A 365 20.90 6.88 5.38
CA GLY A 365 20.59 5.49 5.05
C GLY A 365 19.13 5.26 4.66
N ALA A 366 18.19 5.93 5.36
CA ALA A 366 16.78 5.90 5.05
C ALA A 366 16.51 6.45 3.63
N ARG A 367 17.06 7.62 3.31
CA ARG A 367 16.94 8.24 1.98
C ARG A 367 17.53 7.34 0.88
N GLN A 368 18.73 6.82 1.07
CA GLN A 368 19.38 5.91 0.12
C GLN A 368 18.56 4.63 -0.12
N THR A 369 17.88 4.13 0.91
CA THR A 369 16.99 2.97 0.78
C THR A 369 15.81 3.30 -0.13
N ALA A 370 15.16 4.44 0.08
CA ALA A 370 14.02 4.87 -0.73
C ALA A 370 14.41 5.18 -2.18
N GLU A 371 15.59 5.75 -2.45
CA GLU A 371 16.09 6.05 -3.79
C GLU A 371 16.30 4.81 -4.67
N ARG A 372 16.47 3.63 -4.06
CA ARG A 372 16.55 2.36 -4.79
C ARG A 372 15.17 1.80 -5.16
N LEU A 373 14.09 2.42 -4.68
CA LEU A 373 12.70 1.98 -4.82
C LEU A 373 11.91 3.03 -5.59
N ASP A 374 12.43 3.43 -6.75
CA ASP A 374 11.78 4.40 -7.62
C ASP A 374 10.49 3.84 -8.21
N TRP A 375 9.41 4.63 -8.10
CA TRP A 375 8.11 4.25 -8.59
C TRP A 375 8.05 4.11 -10.12
N GLU A 376 8.79 4.93 -10.85
CA GLU A 376 8.84 4.84 -12.31
C GLU A 376 9.47 3.51 -12.77
N ALA A 377 10.54 3.06 -12.13
CA ALA A 377 11.14 1.76 -12.42
C ALA A 377 10.18 0.59 -12.11
N GLU A 378 9.38 0.69 -11.03
CA GLU A 378 8.34 -0.29 -10.72
C GLU A 378 7.24 -0.32 -11.79
N LEU A 379 6.85 0.83 -12.33
CA LEU A 379 5.86 0.92 -13.40
C LEU A 379 6.39 0.36 -14.73
N ASP A 380 7.68 0.55 -15.05
CA ASP A 380 8.32 -0.08 -16.21
C ASP A 380 8.27 -1.61 -16.08
N ARG A 381 8.55 -2.15 -14.90
CA ARG A 381 8.46 -3.59 -14.64
C ARG A 381 7.04 -4.12 -14.77
N LEU A 382 6.03 -3.35 -14.33
CA LEU A 382 4.62 -3.73 -14.50
C LEU A 382 4.23 -3.79 -15.97
N ASP A 383 4.59 -2.76 -16.74
CA ASP A 383 4.36 -2.71 -18.20
C ASP A 383 4.99 -3.91 -18.89
N GLU A 384 6.27 -4.17 -18.60
CA GLU A 384 6.99 -5.31 -19.18
C GLU A 384 6.33 -6.65 -18.81
N SER A 385 5.93 -6.82 -17.54
CA SER A 385 5.26 -8.02 -17.06
C SER A 385 3.92 -8.26 -17.76
N TYR A 386 3.12 -7.20 -17.94
CA TYR A 386 1.84 -7.29 -18.64
C TYR A 386 2.03 -7.64 -20.13
N ARG A 387 2.98 -7.01 -20.80
CA ARG A 387 3.30 -7.31 -22.21
C ARG A 387 3.80 -8.74 -22.39
N LYS A 388 4.61 -9.26 -21.46
CA LYS A 388 5.07 -10.67 -21.47
C LYS A 388 3.90 -11.65 -21.36
N VAL A 389 2.92 -11.38 -20.48
CA VAL A 389 1.73 -12.22 -20.33
C VAL A 389 0.90 -12.22 -21.62
N LEU A 390 0.74 -11.07 -22.28
CA LEU A 390 -0.01 -10.97 -23.55
C LEU A 390 0.73 -11.68 -24.69
N ALA A 391 2.04 -11.50 -24.83
CA ALA A 391 2.87 -12.15 -25.85
C ALA A 391 2.81 -13.67 -25.72
N TYR A 392 2.98 -14.19 -24.50
CA TYR A 392 2.90 -15.62 -24.25
C TYR A 392 1.55 -16.20 -24.69
N ARG A 393 0.46 -15.52 -24.41
CA ARG A 393 -0.88 -15.93 -24.82
C ARG A 393 -1.07 -15.95 -26.36
N ALA A 394 -0.46 -14.97 -27.04
CA ALA A 394 -0.51 -14.94 -28.51
C ALA A 394 0.20 -16.12 -29.16
N ASP A 395 1.36 -16.50 -28.59
CA ASP A 395 2.20 -17.61 -29.11
C ASP A 395 1.59 -18.99 -28.82
N SER A 396 0.91 -19.16 -27.68
CA SER A 396 0.33 -20.46 -27.28
C SER A 396 -0.96 -20.82 -28.01
N GLY A 397 -1.54 -19.92 -28.76
CA GLY A 397 -2.77 -20.19 -29.54
C GLY A 397 -4.02 -20.50 -28.72
N GLU A 398 -3.94 -20.36 -27.39
CA GLU A 398 -4.99 -20.79 -26.45
C GLU A 398 -6.13 -19.76 -26.33
N ARG A 399 -7.19 -20.02 -27.06
CA ARG A 399 -8.54 -19.61 -26.67
C ARG A 399 -9.06 -20.63 -25.66
N THR A 400 -8.98 -20.36 -24.36
CA THR A 400 -9.56 -21.17 -23.29
C THR A 400 -8.89 -22.53 -22.99
N ALA A 401 -7.80 -22.55 -22.23
CA ALA A 401 -7.46 -23.66 -21.35
C ALA A 401 -6.99 -23.14 -19.99
N ASP A 402 -7.21 -23.88 -18.95
CA ASP A 402 -6.79 -23.52 -17.58
C ASP A 402 -5.27 -23.30 -17.55
N ALA A 403 -4.86 -22.14 -17.03
CA ALA A 403 -3.49 -21.64 -16.99
C ALA A 403 -2.49 -22.53 -16.19
N LYS A 404 -2.82 -23.78 -15.94
CA LYS A 404 -1.98 -24.72 -15.19
C LYS A 404 -0.74 -25.17 -15.95
N ASP A 405 -0.75 -25.17 -17.30
CA ASP A 405 0.35 -25.76 -18.10
C ASP A 405 1.39 -24.73 -18.56
N ILE A 406 1.17 -23.44 -18.27
CA ILE A 406 1.94 -22.35 -18.89
C ILE A 406 3.36 -22.19 -18.31
N PHE A 407 3.62 -22.64 -17.10
CA PHE A 407 4.87 -22.35 -16.37
C PHE A 407 5.67 -23.57 -15.91
N ASP A 408 5.17 -24.78 -16.03
CA ASP A 408 5.92 -26.02 -15.73
C ASP A 408 7.14 -26.20 -16.64
N THR A 409 7.12 -25.64 -17.86
CA THR A 409 8.23 -25.69 -18.81
C THR A 409 9.41 -24.79 -18.43
N HIS A 410 9.19 -23.68 -17.71
CA HIS A 410 10.27 -22.78 -17.28
C HIS A 410 10.90 -23.17 -15.94
N ALA A 411 10.16 -23.83 -15.06
CA ALA A 411 10.72 -24.38 -13.82
C ALA A 411 11.69 -25.54 -14.11
N ALA A 412 11.38 -26.38 -15.10
CA ALA A 412 12.25 -27.47 -15.53
C ALA A 412 13.55 -26.98 -16.20
N ALA A 413 13.51 -25.86 -16.93
CA ALA A 413 14.69 -25.29 -17.59
C ALA A 413 15.66 -24.58 -16.62
N ARG A 414 15.19 -24.10 -15.46
CA ARG A 414 16.04 -23.50 -14.41
C ARG A 414 16.61 -24.49 -13.41
N ALA A 415 16.10 -25.72 -13.36
CA ALA A 415 16.66 -26.80 -12.55
C ALA A 415 17.74 -27.60 -13.31
N ALA A 416 17.91 -27.32 -14.60
CA ALA A 416 18.88 -28.00 -15.47
C ALA A 416 20.06 -27.10 -15.92
N SER A 417 20.16 -25.88 -15.42
CA SER A 417 21.29 -24.96 -15.55
C SER A 417 21.84 -24.61 -14.15
#